data_5cbd36a5ecc79e97e9aca9d0c5c0229b
#
_entry.id   5cbd36a5ecc79e97e9aca9d0c5c0229b
#
_cell.length_a   1.000
_cell.length_b   1.000
_cell.length_c   1.000
_cell.angle_alpha   90.00
_cell.angle_beta   90.00
_cell.angle_gamma   90.00
#
_symmetry.space_group_name_H-M   'P 1'
#
loop_
_entity.id
_entity.type
_entity.pdbx_description
1 polymer ?
#
loop_
_entity_poly.entity_id
_entity_poly.type
_entity_poly.pdbx_seq_one_letter_code
_entity_poly.pdbx_strand_id
1 'polypeptide(L)'
;MQNISSSAAFADSKPHYELLDGLRGIAALLVIWYHIFEGFATSPIDQRFNHGYLAVDFFFILSGFVVGYAYDDRWKTTMNTKDFFKRRLIRLHPMVILGAVLGAITFCIQGCEKWDGTQVSISMVMLALLLNLFLIPAVPGSGSEVRGNGEMYPLNGPSWSLFFEYIGNILYALFIRRFSTKQLTVLVILAAIGLASFAVCNLSGYGHLGVGWSLLDYNLLGGFLRLLFAFSAGLLMSRIFKPVKIRGAFWICSIAIAVLLSIPHI
;
A
#
# COMPACT_ATOMS: atom_id res chain seq x y z
N MET A 1 -20.93 8.27 -43.50
CA MET A 1 -19.79 7.78 -42.70
C MET A 1 -19.93 8.34 -41.29
N GLN A 2 -20.44 7.53 -40.37
CA GLN A 2 -20.63 7.95 -38.97
C GLN A 2 -19.30 7.78 -38.22
N ASN A 3 -18.79 8.87 -37.68
CA ASN A 3 -17.69 8.85 -36.72
C ASN A 3 -18.17 8.18 -35.43
N ILE A 4 -17.85 6.89 -35.24
CA ILE A 4 -18.02 6.21 -33.97
C ILE A 4 -16.91 6.72 -33.04
N SER A 5 -17.30 7.59 -32.12
CA SER A 5 -16.41 8.15 -31.11
C SER A 5 -15.80 7.05 -30.26
N SER A 6 -14.47 7.03 -30.19
CA SER A 6 -13.64 6.07 -29.44
C SER A 6 -13.75 6.16 -27.89
N SER A 7 -14.72 6.90 -27.36
CA SER A 7 -14.93 7.07 -25.92
C SER A 7 -15.69 5.93 -25.23
N ALA A 8 -16.34 5.03 -25.98
CA ALA A 8 -17.14 3.94 -25.41
C ALA A 8 -16.33 2.72 -24.91
N ALA A 9 -15.02 2.65 -25.18
CA ALA A 9 -14.21 1.45 -24.89
C ALA A 9 -13.76 1.32 -23.43
N PHE A 10 -14.05 2.29 -22.56
CA PHE A 10 -13.58 2.33 -21.16
C PHE A 10 -14.68 2.37 -20.10
N ALA A 11 -15.94 2.29 -20.47
CA ALA A 11 -17.02 2.23 -19.49
C ALA A 11 -16.93 0.93 -18.69
N ASP A 12 -16.64 1.05 -17.40
CA ASP A 12 -16.68 -0.08 -16.48
C ASP A 12 -18.14 -0.50 -16.30
N SER A 13 -18.52 -1.66 -16.85
CA SER A 13 -19.92 -2.15 -16.83
C SER A 13 -20.36 -2.65 -15.44
N LYS A 14 -19.45 -2.68 -14.45
CA LYS A 14 -19.75 -3.13 -13.08
C LYS A 14 -20.13 -1.96 -12.17
N PRO A 15 -21.14 -2.13 -11.28
CA PRO A 15 -21.50 -1.12 -10.29
C PRO A 15 -20.30 -0.67 -9.48
N HIS A 16 -20.21 0.63 -9.24
CA HIS A 16 -19.15 1.24 -8.44
C HIS A 16 -19.50 1.15 -6.95
N TYR A 17 -18.51 0.92 -6.09
CA TYR A 17 -18.70 0.86 -4.65
C TYR A 17 -18.32 2.20 -4.00
N GLU A 18 -19.23 3.18 -4.03
CA GLU A 18 -19.03 4.51 -3.43
C GLU A 18 -18.62 4.44 -1.96
N LEU A 19 -19.17 3.46 -1.21
CA LEU A 19 -18.80 3.20 0.17
C LEU A 19 -17.30 2.96 0.33
N LEU A 20 -16.70 2.14 -0.53
CA LEU A 20 -15.28 1.81 -0.45
C LEU A 20 -14.38 3.00 -0.76
N ASP A 21 -14.80 3.88 -1.67
CA ASP A 21 -14.05 5.10 -1.97
C ASP A 21 -14.15 6.11 -0.82
N GLY A 22 -15.32 6.25 -0.21
CA GLY A 22 -15.48 7.06 0.99
C GLY A 22 -14.59 6.57 2.14
N LEU A 23 -14.56 5.25 2.40
CA LEU A 23 -13.71 4.66 3.44
C LEU A 23 -12.22 4.80 3.14
N ARG A 24 -11.82 4.77 1.86
CA ARG A 24 -10.44 5.07 1.45
C ARG A 24 -10.05 6.50 1.84
N GLY A 25 -10.95 7.46 1.66
CA GLY A 25 -10.74 8.85 2.10
C GLY A 25 -10.55 8.96 3.61
N ILE A 26 -11.40 8.30 4.41
CA ILE A 26 -11.26 8.27 5.88
C ILE A 26 -9.93 7.66 6.30
N ALA A 27 -9.56 6.50 5.73
CA ALA A 27 -8.27 5.86 6.04
C ALA A 27 -7.08 6.75 5.66
N ALA A 28 -7.13 7.46 4.53
CA ALA A 28 -6.07 8.39 4.13
C ALA A 28 -5.92 9.56 5.13
N LEU A 29 -7.02 10.13 5.63
CA LEU A 29 -6.98 11.16 6.67
C LEU A 29 -6.37 10.63 7.98
N LEU A 30 -6.68 9.40 8.36
CA LEU A 30 -6.10 8.76 9.55
C LEU A 30 -4.61 8.47 9.40
N VAL A 31 -4.13 8.16 8.19
CA VAL A 31 -2.67 8.05 7.91
C VAL A 31 -1.97 9.39 8.10
N ILE A 32 -2.56 10.49 7.57
CA ILE A 32 -2.01 11.83 7.78
C ILE A 32 -1.97 12.16 9.27
N TRP A 33 -3.06 11.89 9.98
CA TRP A 33 -3.16 12.08 11.42
C TRP A 33 -2.08 11.29 12.17
N TYR A 34 -1.89 10.02 11.84
CA TYR A 34 -0.85 9.16 12.42
C TYR A 34 0.55 9.78 12.25
N HIS A 35 0.93 10.17 11.03
CA HIS A 35 2.26 10.73 10.76
C HIS A 35 2.49 12.12 11.38
N ILE A 36 1.43 12.91 11.59
CA ILE A 36 1.56 14.17 12.35
C ILE A 36 1.97 13.87 13.78
N PHE A 37 1.35 12.88 14.43
CA PHE A 37 1.68 12.53 15.83
C PHE A 37 2.99 11.76 15.96
N GLU A 38 3.38 11.00 14.94
CA GLU A 38 4.69 10.33 14.88
C GLU A 38 5.84 11.33 15.03
N GLY A 39 5.73 12.52 14.44
CA GLY A 39 6.72 13.59 14.57
C GLY A 39 6.91 14.14 15.98
N PHE A 40 6.01 13.85 16.92
CA PHE A 40 6.08 14.28 18.34
C PHE A 40 6.33 13.11 19.30
N ALA A 41 6.46 11.90 18.81
CA ALA A 41 6.72 10.70 19.61
C ALA A 41 8.22 10.37 19.60
N THR A 42 8.72 9.85 20.72
CA THR A 42 10.10 9.37 20.83
C THR A 42 10.28 7.97 20.27
N SER A 43 9.19 7.21 20.20
CA SER A 43 9.13 5.89 19.60
C SER A 43 7.70 5.60 19.11
N PRO A 44 7.50 4.63 18.22
CA PRO A 44 6.16 4.23 17.80
C PRO A 44 5.28 3.73 18.96
N ILE A 45 5.87 3.22 20.04
CA ILE A 45 5.14 2.73 21.25
C ILE A 45 4.59 3.91 22.06
N ASP A 46 5.34 5.03 22.12
CA ASP A 46 4.94 6.22 22.88
C ASP A 46 3.90 7.07 22.15
N GLN A 47 3.63 6.75 20.91
CA GLN A 47 2.66 7.48 20.10
C GLN A 47 1.23 7.20 20.57
N ARG A 48 0.47 8.25 20.93
CA ARG A 48 -0.90 8.11 21.45
C ARG A 48 -1.91 7.50 20.46
N PHE A 49 -1.71 7.74 19.16
CA PHE A 49 -2.57 7.23 18.07
C PHE A 49 -1.74 6.27 17.22
N ASN A 50 -1.42 5.11 17.75
CA ASN A 50 -0.28 4.37 17.22
C ASN A 50 -0.60 3.19 16.29
N HIS A 51 -1.86 2.96 15.94
CA HIS A 51 -2.23 1.91 14.99
C HIS A 51 -2.52 2.42 13.57
N GLY A 52 -2.23 3.69 13.27
CA GLY A 52 -2.44 4.26 11.92
C GLY A 52 -1.66 3.57 10.81
N TYR A 53 -0.55 2.89 11.14
CA TYR A 53 0.19 2.04 10.20
C TYR A 53 -0.67 0.87 9.63
N LEU A 54 -1.71 0.42 10.34
CA LEU A 54 -2.64 -0.61 9.86
C LEU A 54 -3.55 -0.10 8.74
N ALA A 55 -3.65 1.20 8.51
CA ALA A 55 -4.38 1.73 7.37
C ALA A 55 -3.82 1.20 6.02
N VAL A 56 -2.52 0.89 5.97
CA VAL A 56 -1.91 0.29 4.79
C VAL A 56 -2.48 -1.11 4.51
N ASP A 57 -2.72 -1.92 5.56
CA ASP A 57 -3.35 -3.24 5.41
C ASP A 57 -4.77 -3.10 4.88
N PHE A 58 -5.51 -2.09 5.35
CA PHE A 58 -6.83 -1.75 4.81
C PHE A 58 -6.74 -1.38 3.31
N PHE A 59 -5.75 -0.59 2.88
CA PHE A 59 -5.55 -0.29 1.47
C PHE A 59 -5.18 -1.53 0.65
N PHE A 60 -4.38 -2.45 1.18
CA PHE A 60 -4.08 -3.72 0.52
C PHE A 60 -5.33 -4.59 0.37
N ILE A 61 -6.20 -4.69 1.39
CA ILE A 61 -7.50 -5.38 1.30
C ILE A 61 -8.36 -4.76 0.20
N LEU A 62 -8.50 -3.43 0.21
CA LEU A 62 -9.26 -2.70 -0.81
C LEU A 62 -8.70 -2.91 -2.22
N SER A 63 -7.38 -2.86 -2.37
CA SER A 63 -6.73 -3.11 -3.66
C SER A 63 -7.02 -4.52 -4.15
N GLY A 64 -6.86 -5.53 -3.30
CA GLY A 64 -7.20 -6.92 -3.62
C GLY A 64 -8.67 -7.09 -4.01
N PHE A 65 -9.59 -6.51 -3.23
CA PHE A 65 -11.02 -6.55 -3.53
C PHE A 65 -11.35 -5.92 -4.90
N VAL A 66 -10.86 -4.71 -5.15
CA VAL A 66 -11.12 -3.98 -6.40
C VAL A 66 -10.49 -4.72 -7.59
N VAL A 67 -9.29 -5.29 -7.43
CA VAL A 67 -8.62 -6.06 -8.49
C VAL A 67 -9.42 -7.32 -8.81
N GLY A 68 -9.82 -8.12 -7.83
CA GLY A 68 -10.63 -9.31 -8.04
C GLY A 68 -11.98 -8.96 -8.67
N TYR A 69 -12.69 -7.98 -8.11
CA TYR A 69 -13.97 -7.54 -8.61
C TYR A 69 -13.92 -7.03 -10.06
N ALA A 70 -12.92 -6.21 -10.39
CA ALA A 70 -12.84 -5.59 -11.71
C ALA A 70 -12.30 -6.54 -12.78
N TYR A 71 -11.44 -7.51 -12.44
CA TYR A 71 -10.66 -8.22 -13.45
C TYR A 71 -10.89 -9.73 -13.52
N ASP A 72 -11.33 -10.44 -12.46
CA ASP A 72 -11.45 -11.91 -12.47
C ASP A 72 -12.25 -12.44 -13.67
N ASP A 73 -13.39 -11.82 -14.01
CA ASP A 73 -14.20 -12.23 -15.16
C ASP A 73 -13.57 -11.81 -16.50
N ARG A 74 -12.92 -10.67 -16.54
CA ARG A 74 -12.33 -10.13 -17.77
C ARG A 74 -11.15 -10.95 -18.29
N TRP A 75 -10.42 -11.64 -17.39
CA TRP A 75 -9.37 -12.57 -17.79
C TRP A 75 -9.88 -13.74 -18.62
N LYS A 76 -11.16 -14.07 -18.53
CA LYS A 76 -11.78 -15.14 -19.31
C LYS A 76 -12.21 -14.68 -20.72
N THR A 77 -12.28 -13.38 -20.98
CA THR A 77 -12.85 -12.81 -22.20
C THR A 77 -11.92 -11.85 -22.91
N THR A 78 -11.63 -10.69 -22.35
CA THR A 78 -11.03 -9.55 -23.06
C THR A 78 -9.69 -9.09 -22.49
N MET A 79 -9.30 -9.52 -21.28
CA MET A 79 -8.11 -9.03 -20.62
C MET A 79 -6.88 -9.88 -20.94
N ASN A 80 -5.79 -9.24 -21.35
CA ASN A 80 -4.47 -9.85 -21.41
C ASN A 80 -3.52 -9.21 -20.38
N THR A 81 -2.36 -9.82 -20.16
CA THR A 81 -1.39 -9.39 -19.18
C THR A 81 -0.87 -7.96 -19.43
N LYS A 82 -0.63 -7.62 -20.70
CA LYS A 82 -0.14 -6.28 -21.09
C LYS A 82 -1.17 -5.19 -20.76
N ASP A 83 -2.43 -5.42 -21.09
CA ASP A 83 -3.52 -4.47 -20.83
C ASP A 83 -3.77 -4.30 -19.33
N PHE A 84 -3.68 -5.39 -18.56
CA PHE A 84 -3.78 -5.33 -17.11
C PHE A 84 -2.67 -4.43 -16.52
N PHE A 85 -1.40 -4.70 -16.84
CA PHE A 85 -0.29 -3.91 -16.31
C PHE A 85 -0.34 -2.45 -16.79
N LYS A 86 -0.72 -2.19 -18.03
CA LYS A 86 -0.92 -0.82 -18.53
C LYS A 86 -1.95 -0.07 -17.69
N ARG A 87 -3.11 -0.68 -17.38
CA ARG A 87 -4.15 -0.07 -16.55
C ARG A 87 -3.68 0.18 -15.12
N ARG A 88 -2.94 -0.77 -14.54
CA ARG A 88 -2.38 -0.60 -13.18
C ARG A 88 -1.31 0.50 -13.15
N LEU A 89 -0.44 0.55 -14.15
CA LEU A 89 0.58 1.59 -14.27
C LEU A 89 -0.07 2.99 -14.35
N ILE A 90 -1.04 3.17 -15.25
CA ILE A 90 -1.75 4.46 -15.39
C ILE A 90 -2.45 4.87 -14.08
N ARG A 91 -2.93 3.91 -13.30
CA ARG A 91 -3.62 4.19 -12.03
C ARG A 91 -2.67 4.54 -10.89
N LEU A 92 -1.55 3.83 -10.75
CA LEU A 92 -0.68 3.92 -9.56
C LEU A 92 0.52 4.84 -9.76
N HIS A 93 1.13 4.81 -10.93
CA HIS A 93 2.42 5.46 -11.16
C HIS A 93 2.40 6.99 -11.11
N PRO A 94 1.33 7.70 -11.50
CA PRO A 94 1.26 9.15 -11.33
C PRO A 94 1.45 9.60 -9.89
N MET A 95 0.95 8.82 -8.90
CA MET A 95 1.13 9.13 -7.48
C MET A 95 2.57 8.88 -7.02
N VAL A 96 3.25 7.88 -7.58
CA VAL A 96 4.68 7.64 -7.33
C VAL A 96 5.50 8.83 -7.78
N ILE A 97 5.28 9.28 -9.03
CA ILE A 97 6.00 10.41 -9.62
C ILE A 97 5.75 11.69 -8.80
N LEU A 98 4.48 12.00 -8.54
CA LEU A 98 4.11 13.20 -7.78
C LEU A 98 4.75 13.20 -6.39
N GLY A 99 4.63 12.09 -5.65
CA GLY A 99 5.19 11.97 -4.31
C GLY A 99 6.72 12.05 -4.29
N ALA A 100 7.40 11.41 -5.24
CA ALA A 100 8.86 11.47 -5.37
C ALA A 100 9.36 12.89 -5.67
N VAL A 101 8.71 13.59 -6.60
CA VAL A 101 9.09 14.97 -6.97
C VAL A 101 8.84 15.93 -5.81
N LEU A 102 7.66 15.87 -5.17
CA LEU A 102 7.37 16.70 -4.00
C LEU A 102 8.33 16.40 -2.85
N GLY A 103 8.65 15.11 -2.62
CA GLY A 103 9.61 14.70 -1.61
C GLY A 103 11.02 15.23 -1.88
N ALA A 104 11.49 15.21 -3.12
CA ALA A 104 12.78 15.79 -3.49
C ALA A 104 12.80 17.31 -3.29
N ILE A 105 11.74 18.01 -3.69
CA ILE A 105 11.63 19.46 -3.50
C ILE A 105 11.66 19.82 -2.02
N THR A 106 10.84 19.15 -1.20
CA THR A 106 10.79 19.40 0.24
C THR A 106 12.10 19.05 0.94
N PHE A 107 12.79 17.98 0.52
CA PHE A 107 14.10 17.62 1.05
C PHE A 107 15.15 18.70 0.75
N CYS A 108 15.14 19.26 -0.46
CA CYS A 108 16.02 20.38 -0.82
C CYS A 108 15.69 21.66 -0.02
N ILE A 109 14.41 21.96 0.20
CA ILE A 109 13.99 23.12 1.02
C ILE A 109 14.45 22.94 2.49
N GLN A 110 14.48 21.69 3.00
CA GLN A 110 14.96 21.35 4.33
C GLN A 110 16.48 21.39 4.47
N GLY A 111 17.25 21.71 3.43
CA GLY A 111 18.71 21.85 3.48
C GLY A 111 19.48 20.63 2.99
N CYS A 112 18.84 19.59 2.48
CA CYS A 112 19.49 18.34 2.03
C CYS A 112 20.33 17.69 3.13
N GLU A 113 19.77 17.52 4.31
CA GLU A 113 20.44 16.92 5.45
C GLU A 113 19.84 15.57 5.84
N LYS A 114 20.70 14.63 6.25
CA LYS A 114 20.28 13.40 6.93
C LYS A 114 19.78 13.71 8.35
N TRP A 115 19.15 12.73 8.98
CA TRP A 115 18.70 12.87 10.38
C TRP A 115 19.82 13.13 11.37
N ASP A 116 21.06 12.75 11.05
CA ASP A 116 22.27 13.02 11.86
C ASP A 116 22.94 14.36 11.55
N GLY A 117 22.35 15.20 10.70
CA GLY A 117 22.89 16.48 10.27
C GLY A 117 23.92 16.43 9.14
N THR A 118 24.24 15.23 8.63
CA THR A 118 25.18 15.08 7.51
C THR A 118 24.61 15.65 6.22
N GLN A 119 25.36 16.52 5.55
CA GLN A 119 24.97 17.12 4.28
C GLN A 119 24.97 16.08 3.14
N VAL A 120 23.93 16.13 2.31
CA VAL A 120 23.74 15.26 1.16
C VAL A 120 23.95 16.06 -0.12
N SER A 121 24.82 15.57 -1.01
CA SER A 121 25.03 16.22 -2.30
C SER A 121 23.80 16.13 -3.20
N ILE A 122 23.61 17.13 -4.05
CA ILE A 122 22.51 17.16 -5.04
C ILE A 122 22.54 15.93 -5.97
N SER A 123 23.73 15.42 -6.30
CA SER A 123 23.84 14.19 -7.11
C SER A 123 23.25 12.96 -6.43
N MET A 124 23.38 12.83 -5.11
CA MET A 124 22.73 11.76 -4.32
C MET A 124 21.22 11.96 -4.26
N VAL A 125 20.74 13.19 -4.09
CA VAL A 125 19.29 13.50 -4.13
C VAL A 125 18.72 13.12 -5.50
N MET A 126 19.40 13.47 -6.59
CA MET A 126 18.96 13.12 -7.95
C MET A 126 18.97 11.61 -8.19
N LEU A 127 19.95 10.88 -7.65
CA LEU A 127 19.97 9.43 -7.69
C LEU A 127 18.79 8.84 -6.92
N ALA A 128 18.54 9.30 -5.69
CA ALA A 128 17.41 8.88 -4.88
C ALA A 128 16.07 9.17 -5.59
N LEU A 129 15.93 10.35 -6.21
CA LEU A 129 14.75 10.71 -7.01
C LEU A 129 14.57 9.74 -8.19
N LEU A 130 15.63 9.49 -8.96
CA LEU A 130 15.56 8.59 -10.10
C LEU A 130 15.11 7.18 -9.68
N LEU A 131 15.68 6.64 -8.62
CA LEU A 131 15.30 5.33 -8.10
C LEU A 131 13.85 5.31 -7.60
N ASN A 132 13.42 6.36 -6.89
CA ASN A 132 12.05 6.45 -6.39
C ASN A 132 11.03 6.56 -7.54
N LEU A 133 11.36 7.28 -8.63
CA LEU A 133 10.50 7.36 -9.81
C LEU A 133 10.21 5.99 -10.44
N PHE A 134 11.11 5.03 -10.32
CA PHE A 134 10.94 3.66 -10.82
C PHE A 134 10.56 2.65 -9.72
N LEU A 135 10.28 3.11 -8.49
CA LEU A 135 10.05 2.24 -7.33
C LEU A 135 11.18 1.23 -7.09
N ILE A 136 12.42 1.64 -7.35
CA ILE A 136 13.61 0.87 -7.00
C ILE A 136 14.01 1.29 -5.57
N PRO A 137 14.04 0.35 -4.61
CA PRO A 137 14.38 0.67 -3.24
C PRO A 137 15.81 1.19 -3.09
N ALA A 138 16.02 2.21 -2.27
CA ALA A 138 17.35 2.61 -1.83
C ALA A 138 17.94 1.54 -0.92
N VAL A 139 19.21 1.20 -1.14
CA VAL A 139 19.90 0.24 -0.30
C VAL A 139 20.44 0.97 0.94
N PRO A 140 20.18 0.49 2.16
CA PRO A 140 20.68 1.10 3.38
C PRO A 140 22.21 1.27 3.34
N GLY A 141 22.69 2.45 3.76
CA GLY A 141 24.10 2.83 3.72
C GLY A 141 24.64 3.22 2.34
N SER A 142 23.82 3.15 1.26
CA SER A 142 24.23 3.63 -0.07
C SER A 142 24.04 5.13 -0.23
N GLY A 143 24.64 5.71 -1.29
CA GLY A 143 24.46 7.13 -1.61
C GLY A 143 23.03 7.53 -2.00
N SER A 144 22.14 6.59 -2.29
CA SER A 144 20.72 6.85 -2.56
C SER A 144 19.86 6.87 -1.30
N GLU A 145 20.38 6.41 -0.16
CA GLU A 145 19.72 6.45 1.15
C GLU A 145 20.03 7.80 1.81
N VAL A 146 19.31 8.84 1.36
CA VAL A 146 19.60 10.26 1.69
C VAL A 146 19.05 10.72 3.06
N ARG A 147 18.29 9.90 3.78
CA ARG A 147 17.79 10.23 5.12
C ARG A 147 18.64 9.65 6.25
N GLY A 148 19.35 8.55 6.05
CA GLY A 148 20.18 7.90 7.07
C GLY A 148 19.40 7.04 8.07
N ASN A 149 18.15 6.68 7.76
CA ASN A 149 17.30 5.89 8.64
C ASN A 149 16.89 4.51 8.05
N GLY A 150 17.47 4.12 6.93
CA GLY A 150 17.23 2.84 6.28
C GLY A 150 15.92 2.74 5.49
N GLU A 151 15.24 3.85 5.22
CA GLU A 151 14.03 3.86 4.39
C GLU A 151 14.31 3.43 2.95
N MET A 152 13.44 2.56 2.40
CA MET A 152 13.48 2.15 1.00
C MET A 152 13.27 3.33 0.03
N TYR A 153 12.49 4.32 0.44
CA TYR A 153 12.12 5.49 -0.37
C TYR A 153 12.32 6.78 0.42
N PRO A 154 13.57 7.21 0.63
CA PRO A 154 13.89 8.29 1.57
C PRO A 154 13.34 9.66 1.18
N LEU A 155 12.96 9.88 -0.08
CA LEU A 155 12.28 11.10 -0.52
C LEU A 155 10.76 11.04 -0.36
N ASN A 156 10.19 9.84 -0.35
CA ASN A 156 8.75 9.64 -0.15
C ASN A 156 8.51 8.32 0.57
N GLY A 157 8.70 8.31 1.88
CA GLY A 157 8.54 7.13 2.73
C GLY A 157 7.32 6.27 2.37
N PRO A 158 6.10 6.83 2.25
CA PRO A 158 4.89 6.09 1.89
C PRO A 158 4.95 5.27 0.59
N SER A 159 5.90 5.52 -0.31
CA SER A 159 6.08 4.74 -1.56
C SER A 159 6.32 3.26 -1.31
N TRP A 160 6.77 2.85 -0.12
CA TRP A 160 6.93 1.44 0.22
C TRP A 160 5.62 0.65 0.06
N SER A 161 4.49 1.24 0.39
CA SER A 161 3.19 0.59 0.24
C SER A 161 2.79 0.42 -1.22
N LEU A 162 3.11 1.39 -2.08
CA LEU A 162 2.90 1.29 -3.53
C LEU A 162 3.80 0.23 -4.16
N PHE A 163 5.05 0.10 -3.71
CA PHE A 163 5.95 -0.99 -4.12
C PHE A 163 5.30 -2.36 -3.86
N PHE A 164 4.80 -2.59 -2.65
CA PHE A 164 4.09 -3.83 -2.34
C PHE A 164 2.78 -3.97 -3.11
N GLU A 165 2.05 -2.90 -3.37
CA GLU A 165 0.84 -2.97 -4.21
C GLU A 165 1.17 -3.42 -5.64
N TYR A 166 2.29 -2.96 -6.23
CA TYR A 166 2.76 -3.47 -7.52
C TYR A 166 3.09 -4.97 -7.45
N ILE A 167 3.77 -5.43 -6.41
CA ILE A 167 4.05 -6.85 -6.20
C ILE A 167 2.74 -7.64 -6.10
N GLY A 168 1.76 -7.18 -5.33
CA GLY A 168 0.44 -7.81 -5.24
C GLY A 168 -0.24 -7.94 -6.60
N ASN A 169 -0.18 -6.90 -7.43
CA ASN A 169 -0.71 -6.93 -8.79
C ASN A 169 0.04 -7.91 -9.71
N ILE A 170 1.36 -8.01 -9.58
CA ILE A 170 2.19 -8.98 -10.32
C ILE A 170 1.82 -10.41 -9.91
N LEU A 171 1.78 -10.68 -8.60
CA LEU A 171 1.38 -12.00 -8.08
C LEU A 171 -0.02 -12.39 -8.54
N TYR A 172 -0.96 -11.45 -8.49
CA TYR A 172 -2.31 -11.68 -9.01
C TYR A 172 -2.31 -12.02 -10.49
N ALA A 173 -1.69 -11.20 -11.33
CA ALA A 173 -1.73 -11.35 -12.79
C ALA A 173 -1.03 -12.63 -13.26
N LEU A 174 0.04 -13.05 -12.60
CA LEU A 174 0.82 -14.21 -13.03
C LEU A 174 0.31 -15.53 -12.41
N PHE A 175 -0.14 -15.50 -11.17
CA PHE A 175 -0.41 -16.72 -10.39
C PHE A 175 -1.84 -16.76 -9.83
N ILE A 176 -2.19 -15.84 -8.91
CA ILE A 176 -3.36 -15.95 -8.02
C ILE A 176 -4.69 -15.94 -8.80
N ARG A 177 -4.77 -15.22 -9.91
CA ARG A 177 -5.96 -15.19 -10.78
C ARG A 177 -6.42 -16.58 -11.26
N ARG A 178 -5.49 -17.55 -11.30
CA ARG A 178 -5.76 -18.93 -11.73
C ARG A 178 -6.23 -19.83 -10.58
N PHE A 179 -6.13 -19.36 -9.35
CA PHE A 179 -6.53 -20.14 -8.19
C PHE A 179 -8.05 -20.25 -8.13
N SER A 180 -8.52 -21.44 -7.82
CA SER A 180 -9.90 -21.66 -7.37
C SER A 180 -10.15 -20.93 -6.04
N THR A 181 -11.41 -20.69 -5.70
CA THR A 181 -11.75 -20.08 -4.41
C THR A 181 -11.18 -20.87 -3.23
N LYS A 182 -11.18 -22.22 -3.30
CA LYS A 182 -10.58 -23.07 -2.27
C LYS A 182 -9.07 -22.86 -2.13
N GLN A 183 -8.33 -22.79 -3.24
CA GLN A 183 -6.88 -22.54 -3.23
C GLN A 183 -6.58 -21.14 -2.69
N LEU A 184 -7.38 -20.14 -3.08
CA LEU A 184 -7.24 -18.77 -2.54
C LEU A 184 -7.54 -18.72 -1.04
N THR A 185 -8.54 -19.46 -0.55
CA THR A 185 -8.80 -19.58 0.88
C THR A 185 -7.61 -20.18 1.63
N VAL A 186 -7.01 -21.25 1.11
CA VAL A 186 -5.80 -21.84 1.69
C VAL A 186 -4.66 -20.82 1.73
N LEU A 187 -4.43 -20.07 0.64
CA LEU A 187 -3.43 -19.02 0.62
C LEU A 187 -3.66 -17.97 1.71
N VAL A 188 -4.91 -17.50 1.88
CA VAL A 188 -5.27 -16.54 2.92
C VAL A 188 -4.99 -17.08 4.31
N ILE A 189 -5.37 -18.33 4.58
CA ILE A 189 -5.12 -18.98 5.88
C ILE A 189 -3.61 -19.09 6.15
N LEU A 190 -2.83 -19.57 5.19
CA LEU A 190 -1.37 -19.68 5.34
C LEU A 190 -0.70 -18.34 5.55
N ALA A 191 -1.13 -17.31 4.80
CA ALA A 191 -0.64 -15.94 4.96
C ALA A 191 -1.02 -15.35 6.33
N ALA A 192 -2.23 -15.62 6.82
CA ALA A 192 -2.67 -15.22 8.16
C ALA A 192 -1.82 -15.88 9.26
N ILE A 193 -1.55 -17.19 9.13
CA ILE A 193 -0.68 -17.92 10.08
C ILE A 193 0.73 -17.32 10.05
N GLY A 194 1.29 -17.08 8.84
CA GLY A 194 2.61 -16.47 8.70
C GLY A 194 2.69 -15.09 9.35
N LEU A 195 1.71 -14.21 9.10
CA LEU A 195 1.65 -12.89 9.70
C LEU A 195 1.47 -12.94 11.22
N ALA A 196 0.59 -13.81 11.72
CA ALA A 196 0.39 -14.02 13.15
C ALA A 196 1.67 -14.55 13.83
N SER A 197 2.36 -15.50 13.21
CA SER A 197 3.64 -16.01 13.71
C SER A 197 4.71 -14.93 13.74
N PHE A 198 4.78 -14.08 12.68
CA PHE A 198 5.69 -12.95 12.64
C PHE A 198 5.45 -11.97 13.80
N ALA A 199 4.17 -11.67 14.09
CA ALA A 199 3.78 -10.79 15.18
C ALA A 199 4.07 -11.40 16.56
N VAL A 200 3.64 -12.65 16.80
CA VAL A 200 3.80 -13.33 18.10
C VAL A 200 5.27 -13.57 18.45
N CYS A 201 6.08 -13.93 17.44
CA CYS A 201 7.53 -14.12 17.62
C CYS A 201 8.30 -12.77 17.68
N ASN A 202 7.61 -11.64 17.55
CA ASN A 202 8.21 -10.30 17.51
C ASN A 202 9.43 -10.22 16.57
N LEU A 203 9.33 -10.81 15.38
CA LEU A 203 10.45 -10.85 14.43
C LEU A 203 10.88 -9.47 13.95
N SER A 204 10.00 -8.46 14.04
CA SER A 204 10.36 -7.05 13.77
C SER A 204 11.30 -6.47 14.84
N GLY A 205 11.28 -7.01 16.05
CA GLY A 205 11.94 -6.42 17.22
C GLY A 205 11.25 -5.17 17.79
N TYR A 206 10.20 -4.67 17.13
CA TYR A 206 9.54 -3.40 17.50
C TYR A 206 8.30 -3.58 18.38
N GLY A 207 7.85 -4.82 18.63
CA GLY A 207 6.60 -5.06 19.36
C GLY A 207 5.33 -4.72 18.56
N HIS A 208 5.44 -4.34 17.29
CA HIS A 208 4.31 -3.99 16.44
C HIS A 208 4.54 -4.38 14.96
N LEU A 209 3.48 -4.28 14.14
CA LEU A 209 3.50 -4.62 12.71
C LEU A 209 3.75 -3.40 11.79
N GLY A 210 4.32 -2.32 12.27
CA GLY A 210 4.70 -1.15 11.49
C GLY A 210 5.95 -1.41 10.64
N VAL A 211 5.92 -2.42 9.79
CA VAL A 211 7.04 -2.92 8.97
C VAL A 211 6.72 -2.88 7.48
N GLY A 212 7.74 -3.00 6.64
CA GLY A 212 7.65 -3.00 5.19
C GLY A 212 8.32 -1.79 4.53
N TRP A 213 8.78 -0.82 5.32
CA TRP A 213 9.34 0.44 4.83
C TRP A 213 10.86 0.42 4.66
N SER A 214 11.54 -0.63 5.14
CA SER A 214 13.00 -0.79 5.09
C SER A 214 13.41 -2.15 4.53
N LEU A 215 14.63 -2.23 4.00
CA LEU A 215 15.29 -3.49 3.61
C LEU A 215 16.06 -4.13 4.77
N LEU A 216 16.15 -3.45 5.92
CA LEU A 216 16.88 -3.95 7.09
C LEU A 216 16.10 -5.06 7.80
N ASP A 217 16.83 -5.98 8.38
CA ASP A 217 16.32 -7.07 9.22
C ASP A 217 15.13 -7.83 8.55
N TYR A 218 14.13 -8.19 9.36
CA TYR A 218 12.91 -8.83 8.90
C TYR A 218 11.83 -7.85 8.40
N ASN A 219 12.17 -6.57 8.24
CA ASN A 219 11.21 -5.52 7.86
C ASN A 219 10.56 -5.80 6.50
N LEU A 220 11.37 -6.18 5.51
CA LEU A 220 10.88 -6.56 4.17
C LEU A 220 9.97 -7.80 4.23
N LEU A 221 10.34 -8.82 5.01
CA LEU A 221 9.53 -10.04 5.19
C LEU A 221 8.17 -9.69 5.80
N GLY A 222 8.15 -8.83 6.83
CA GLY A 222 6.91 -8.35 7.44
C GLY A 222 6.02 -7.64 6.43
N GLY A 223 6.58 -6.78 5.58
CA GLY A 223 5.85 -6.13 4.49
C GLY A 223 5.24 -7.11 3.49
N PHE A 224 5.96 -8.17 3.11
CA PHE A 224 5.44 -9.24 2.25
C PHE A 224 4.30 -10.01 2.91
N LEU A 225 4.40 -10.34 4.18
CA LEU A 225 3.35 -11.06 4.90
C LEU A 225 2.08 -10.22 5.05
N ARG A 226 2.22 -8.91 5.34
CA ARG A 226 1.12 -7.95 5.36
C ARG A 226 0.42 -7.87 4.01
N LEU A 227 1.20 -7.66 2.93
CA LEU A 227 0.66 -7.66 1.57
C LEU A 227 -0.06 -8.96 1.25
N LEU A 228 0.61 -10.11 1.44
CA LEU A 228 0.10 -11.41 1.02
C LEU A 228 -1.21 -11.74 1.71
N PHE A 229 -1.31 -11.50 3.02
CA PHE A 229 -2.54 -11.69 3.78
C PHE A 229 -3.63 -10.71 3.32
N ALA A 230 -3.38 -9.41 3.43
CA ALA A 230 -4.40 -8.39 3.22
C ALA A 230 -4.91 -8.36 1.78
N PHE A 231 -4.01 -8.40 0.80
CA PHE A 231 -4.38 -8.38 -0.62
C PHE A 231 -5.14 -9.66 -1.03
N SER A 232 -4.68 -10.84 -0.59
CA SER A 232 -5.36 -12.11 -0.88
C SER A 232 -6.71 -12.21 -0.20
N ALA A 233 -6.84 -11.70 1.04
CA ALA A 233 -8.13 -11.60 1.72
C ALA A 233 -9.11 -10.71 0.97
N GLY A 234 -8.66 -9.57 0.47
CA GLY A 234 -9.44 -8.70 -0.41
C GLY A 234 -9.91 -9.41 -1.68
N LEU A 235 -9.01 -10.14 -2.35
CA LEU A 235 -9.36 -10.97 -3.53
C LEU A 235 -10.40 -12.03 -3.16
N LEU A 236 -10.24 -12.72 -2.04
CA LEU A 236 -11.20 -13.73 -1.59
C LEU A 236 -12.56 -13.09 -1.30
N MET A 237 -12.57 -11.95 -0.61
CA MET A 237 -13.82 -11.20 -0.35
C MET A 237 -14.54 -10.84 -1.64
N SER A 238 -13.83 -10.43 -2.71
CA SER A 238 -14.46 -10.09 -4.00
C SER A 238 -15.19 -11.27 -4.65
N ARG A 239 -14.78 -12.51 -4.34
CA ARG A 239 -15.39 -13.74 -4.87
C ARG A 239 -16.56 -14.27 -4.07
N ILE A 240 -16.54 -14.07 -2.74
CA ILE A 240 -17.55 -14.65 -1.82
C ILE A 240 -18.54 -13.62 -1.28
N PHE A 241 -18.18 -12.33 -1.27
CA PHE A 241 -19.00 -11.29 -0.69
C PHE A 241 -20.23 -10.99 -1.53
N LYS A 242 -21.39 -10.98 -0.89
CA LYS A 242 -22.64 -10.52 -1.46
C LYS A 242 -22.99 -9.18 -0.82
N PRO A 243 -23.12 -8.09 -1.62
CA PRO A 243 -23.41 -6.79 -1.07
C PRO A 243 -24.78 -6.78 -0.35
N VAL A 244 -24.77 -6.27 0.87
CA VAL A 244 -25.97 -6.09 1.69
C VAL A 244 -26.18 -4.59 1.89
N LYS A 245 -27.41 -4.11 1.72
CA LYS A 245 -27.75 -2.72 1.98
C LYS A 245 -28.00 -2.52 3.47
N ILE A 246 -27.08 -1.81 4.13
CA ILE A 246 -27.20 -1.41 5.54
C ILE A 246 -27.33 0.10 5.61
N ARG A 247 -28.40 0.58 6.26
CA ARG A 247 -28.59 2.02 6.48
C ARG A 247 -27.48 2.55 7.38
N GLY A 248 -26.82 3.62 6.95
CA GLY A 248 -25.71 4.21 7.69
C GLY A 248 -24.39 3.43 7.63
N ALA A 249 -24.23 2.47 6.72
CA ALA A 249 -23.02 1.65 6.57
C ALA A 249 -21.72 2.49 6.50
N PHE A 250 -21.76 3.62 5.81
CA PHE A 250 -20.61 4.53 5.73
C PHE A 250 -20.16 5.01 7.12
N TRP A 251 -21.09 5.50 7.93
CA TRP A 251 -20.77 6.01 9.26
C TRP A 251 -20.31 4.90 10.21
N ILE A 252 -20.96 3.75 10.16
CA ILE A 252 -20.59 2.59 10.98
C ILE A 252 -19.16 2.14 10.66
N CYS A 253 -18.84 1.97 9.37
CA CYS A 253 -17.51 1.55 8.95
C CYS A 253 -16.46 2.64 9.20
N SER A 254 -16.78 3.92 8.99
CA SER A 254 -15.87 5.04 9.27
C SER A 254 -15.50 5.12 10.74
N ILE A 255 -16.49 5.00 11.64
CA ILE A 255 -16.26 4.98 13.10
C ILE A 255 -15.43 3.76 13.48
N ALA A 256 -15.75 2.58 12.94
CA ALA A 256 -14.99 1.36 13.23
C ALA A 256 -13.52 1.49 12.80
N ILE A 257 -13.25 2.01 11.61
CA ILE A 257 -11.88 2.24 11.14
C ILE A 257 -11.19 3.29 12.02
N ALA A 258 -11.85 4.41 12.33
CA ALA A 258 -11.29 5.45 13.17
C ALA A 258 -10.91 4.92 14.56
N VAL A 259 -11.79 4.15 15.19
CA VAL A 259 -11.52 3.51 16.49
C VAL A 259 -10.34 2.56 16.39
N LEU A 260 -10.35 1.62 15.42
CA LEU A 260 -9.29 0.63 15.26
C LEU A 260 -7.90 1.26 15.04
N LEU A 261 -7.83 2.33 14.23
CA LEU A 261 -6.57 3.00 13.90
C LEU A 261 -6.10 3.99 14.96
N SER A 262 -6.96 4.34 15.92
CA SER A 262 -6.66 5.31 16.98
C SER A 262 -6.51 4.69 18.37
N ILE A 263 -6.68 3.37 18.51
CA ILE A 263 -6.50 2.68 19.79
C ILE A 263 -5.04 2.85 20.25
N PRO A 264 -4.79 3.27 21.49
CA PRO A 264 -3.43 3.33 22.02
C PRO A 264 -2.83 1.92 22.17
N HIS A 265 -1.52 1.83 22.18
CA HIS A 265 -0.81 0.57 22.46
C HIS A 265 -1.10 0.16 23.92
N ILE A 266 -1.51 -1.11 24.10
CA ILE A 266 -1.82 -1.71 25.40
C ILE A 266 -0.62 -2.49 25.88
#